data_bfeabd7e1791689fa7962dfffd1cb6b0
#
_entry.id   bfeabd7e1791689fa7962dfffd1cb6b0
#
_cell.length_a   1.000
_cell.length_b   1.000
_cell.length_c   1.000
_cell.angle_alpha   90.00
_cell.angle_beta   90.00
_cell.angle_gamma   90.00
#
_symmetry.space_group_name_H-M   'P 1'
#
loop_
_entity.id
_entity.type
_entity.pdbx_description
1 polymer ?
#
loop_
_entity_poly.entity_id
_entity_poly.type
_entity_poly.pdbx_seq_one_letter_code
_entity_poly.pdbx_strand_id
1 'polypeptide(L)'
;MVAGFGKAMQNSHMPSASHGESILITGAGGHIGSELCRVLRTQGRVILPIDVEPDLPRGVLPCDLTLKDDVSRLFQLYRIQAVIHLAGLLPSAYRSDPLRGAEVNLNGSFELMREAVNARVKRFVFASSMSVYGSSPRAGPLTENDQATPDEPYGASKRVVELVGQTLASGRAFEFVSLRIARVIGPGIKKTASPWRSRIFEPLSRGDSIKIPFAPQAMLSLVHVEDVARMLVMLEETTDVSSSIYNTPAELWQARDLKQLIQKGTDAQVELGHEGALAGPVCDGDRFVQDFGFTFQGLRERLSGRPVSNSGQQ
;
A
#
# COMPACT_ATOMS: atom_id res chain seq x y z
N MET A 1 23.00 -13.66 -6.21
CA MET A 1 24.09 -12.79 -5.71
C MET A 1 23.53 -11.39 -5.64
N VAL A 2 23.05 -10.97 -4.47
CA VAL A 2 22.60 -9.59 -4.22
C VAL A 2 23.86 -8.82 -3.82
N ALA A 3 24.32 -7.90 -4.67
CA ALA A 3 25.36 -6.96 -4.30
C ALA A 3 24.73 -6.02 -3.24
N GLY A 4 25.07 -6.23 -1.97
CA GLY A 4 24.56 -5.44 -0.87
C GLY A 4 24.81 -3.94 -1.08
N PHE A 5 24.04 -3.14 -0.37
CA PHE A 5 24.05 -1.67 -0.34
C PHE A 5 25.47 -1.05 -0.38
N GLY A 6 26.46 -1.72 0.21
CA GLY A 6 27.86 -1.28 0.24
C GLY A 6 28.58 -1.21 -1.10
N LYS A 7 28.24 -2.02 -2.11
CA LYS A 7 28.87 -1.96 -3.45
C LYS A 7 28.15 -1.02 -4.41
N ALA A 8 26.84 -0.87 -4.30
CA ALA A 8 26.08 0.03 -5.17
C ALA A 8 26.34 1.51 -4.82
N MET A 9 26.66 1.82 -3.56
CA MET A 9 26.98 3.18 -3.11
C MET A 9 28.38 3.69 -3.49
N GLN A 10 29.32 2.81 -3.81
CA GLN A 10 30.69 3.26 -4.19
C GLN A 10 30.79 3.83 -5.60
N ASN A 11 29.82 3.58 -6.48
CA ASN A 11 29.90 3.92 -7.90
C ASN A 11 28.76 4.82 -8.43
N SER A 12 27.82 5.27 -7.61
CA SER A 12 26.77 6.19 -8.06
C SER A 12 26.98 7.58 -7.47
N HIS A 13 26.84 8.61 -8.30
CA HIS A 13 26.65 9.99 -7.85
C HIS A 13 25.41 10.02 -6.92
N MET A 14 25.65 9.86 -5.63
CA MET A 14 24.63 10.07 -4.61
C MET A 14 24.18 11.53 -4.68
N PRO A 15 22.89 11.83 -4.68
CA PRO A 15 22.48 13.18 -4.37
C PRO A 15 23.17 13.52 -3.04
N SER A 16 23.95 14.61 -3.02
CA SER A 16 24.61 15.11 -1.80
C SER A 16 23.60 15.03 -0.67
N ALA A 17 24.02 14.43 0.47
CA ALA A 17 23.16 14.33 1.65
C ALA A 17 22.51 15.70 1.86
N SER A 18 21.26 15.84 1.44
CA SER A 18 20.53 17.09 1.60
C SER A 18 20.47 17.32 3.10
N HIS A 19 20.94 18.47 3.58
CA HIS A 19 20.98 18.83 5.00
C HIS A 19 19.56 18.97 5.59
N GLY A 20 18.51 18.62 4.81
CA GLY A 20 17.10 18.67 5.19
C GLY A 20 16.58 17.36 5.78
N GLU A 21 15.58 17.50 6.63
CA GLU A 21 14.81 16.37 7.16
C GLU A 21 14.04 15.69 6.02
N SER A 22 14.13 14.36 5.92
CA SER A 22 13.51 13.59 4.85
C SER A 22 12.44 12.62 5.37
N ILE A 23 11.51 12.26 4.48
CA ILE A 23 10.52 11.20 4.70
C ILE A 23 11.07 9.92 4.08
N LEU A 24 11.36 8.91 4.89
CA LEU A 24 11.75 7.59 4.40
C LEU A 24 10.52 6.83 3.90
N ILE A 25 10.56 6.39 2.65
CA ILE A 25 9.50 5.59 2.03
C ILE A 25 10.07 4.22 1.68
N THR A 26 9.64 3.18 2.36
CA THR A 26 10.03 1.80 2.05
C THR A 26 9.03 1.16 1.09
N GLY A 27 9.48 0.24 0.22
CA GLY A 27 8.59 -0.31 -0.80
C GLY A 27 8.23 0.71 -1.88
N ALA A 28 9.13 1.66 -2.13
CA ALA A 28 8.91 2.80 -3.02
C ALA A 28 8.77 2.41 -4.50
N GLY A 29 9.31 1.27 -4.91
CA GLY A 29 9.14 0.69 -6.24
C GLY A 29 7.80 -0.01 -6.46
N GLY A 30 7.05 -0.28 -5.36
CA GLY A 30 5.73 -0.89 -5.39
C GLY A 30 4.64 0.03 -5.95
N HIS A 31 3.42 -0.53 -6.12
CA HIS A 31 2.28 0.21 -6.70
C HIS A 31 1.90 1.45 -5.87
N ILE A 32 1.68 1.30 -4.56
CA ILE A 32 1.38 2.43 -3.68
C ILE A 32 2.61 3.34 -3.51
N GLY A 33 3.80 2.76 -3.34
CA GLY A 33 5.02 3.51 -3.09
C GLY A 33 5.41 4.43 -4.24
N SER A 34 5.28 3.98 -5.49
CA SER A 34 5.57 4.80 -6.66
C SER A 34 4.61 6.00 -6.79
N GLU A 35 3.33 5.79 -6.49
CA GLU A 35 2.33 6.86 -6.50
C GLU A 35 2.55 7.84 -5.34
N LEU A 36 2.83 7.34 -4.14
CA LEU A 36 3.17 8.17 -2.99
C LEU A 36 4.41 9.05 -3.26
N CYS A 37 5.46 8.48 -3.84
CA CYS A 37 6.64 9.23 -4.24
C CYS A 37 6.30 10.33 -5.26
N ARG A 38 5.42 10.06 -6.21
CA ARG A 38 4.94 11.05 -7.18
C ARG A 38 4.22 12.21 -6.47
N VAL A 39 3.28 11.91 -5.59
CA VAL A 39 2.50 12.90 -4.84
C VAL A 39 3.42 13.78 -4.00
N LEU A 40 4.28 13.19 -3.17
CA LEU A 40 5.18 13.96 -2.29
C LEU A 40 6.18 14.83 -3.08
N ARG A 41 6.69 14.35 -4.21
CA ARG A 41 7.55 15.17 -5.09
C ARG A 41 6.81 16.36 -5.69
N THR A 42 5.54 16.21 -6.08
CA THR A 42 4.75 17.34 -6.60
C THR A 42 4.47 18.40 -5.55
N GLN A 43 4.50 18.02 -4.26
CA GLN A 43 4.41 18.92 -3.11
C GLN A 43 5.77 19.51 -2.70
N GLY A 44 6.85 19.20 -3.40
CA GLY A 44 8.19 19.69 -3.06
C GLY A 44 8.81 19.06 -1.81
N ARG A 45 8.27 17.94 -1.32
CA ARG A 45 8.76 17.27 -0.11
C ARG A 45 10.09 16.54 -0.37
N VAL A 46 10.97 16.58 0.60
CA VAL A 46 12.23 15.82 0.57
C VAL A 46 11.95 14.38 0.99
N ILE A 47 12.14 13.44 0.07
CA ILE A 47 11.88 12.02 0.29
C ILE A 47 13.13 11.17 0.11
N LEU A 48 13.21 10.08 0.86
CA LEU A 48 14.21 9.02 0.73
C LEU A 48 13.51 7.71 0.35
N PRO A 49 13.26 7.47 -0.94
CA PRO A 49 12.58 6.26 -1.38
C PRO A 49 13.54 5.09 -1.50
N ILE A 50 13.19 3.96 -0.87
CA ILE A 50 13.98 2.72 -0.89
C ILE A 50 13.14 1.52 -1.29
N ASP A 51 13.78 0.55 -1.92
CA ASP A 51 13.19 -0.75 -2.25
C ASP A 51 14.28 -1.82 -2.35
N VAL A 52 13.91 -3.10 -2.22
CA VAL A 52 14.81 -4.22 -2.52
C VAL A 52 15.12 -4.31 -4.01
N GLU A 53 14.19 -3.87 -4.87
CA GLU A 53 14.40 -3.69 -6.32
C GLU A 53 14.60 -2.18 -6.60
N PRO A 54 15.85 -1.71 -6.76
CA PRO A 54 16.12 -0.29 -6.97
C PRO A 54 15.64 0.20 -8.35
N ASP A 55 15.26 1.47 -8.41
CA ASP A 55 14.99 2.20 -9.65
C ASP A 55 15.74 3.54 -9.59
N LEU A 56 17.03 3.50 -9.83
CA LEU A 56 17.92 4.66 -9.70
C LEU A 56 17.52 5.85 -10.60
N PRO A 57 17.07 5.67 -11.85
CA PRO A 57 16.52 6.75 -12.65
C PRO A 57 15.34 7.47 -11.99
N ARG A 58 14.55 6.76 -11.17
CA ARG A 58 13.46 7.35 -10.37
C ARG A 58 13.90 7.72 -8.95
N GLY A 59 15.19 7.59 -8.62
CA GLY A 59 15.75 7.90 -7.32
C GLY A 59 15.37 6.92 -6.22
N VAL A 60 14.95 5.68 -6.56
CA VAL A 60 14.70 4.61 -5.59
C VAL A 60 16.00 3.88 -5.29
N LEU A 61 16.47 3.98 -4.05
CA LEU A 61 17.72 3.39 -3.60
C LEU A 61 17.54 1.92 -3.18
N PRO A 62 18.56 1.06 -3.36
CA PRO A 62 18.51 -0.31 -2.89
C PRO A 62 18.57 -0.38 -1.37
N CYS A 63 17.68 -1.14 -0.74
CA CYS A 63 17.77 -1.49 0.67
C CYS A 63 16.97 -2.77 0.95
N ASP A 64 17.60 -3.77 1.54
CA ASP A 64 16.90 -4.96 2.05
C ASP A 64 16.69 -4.79 3.56
N LEU A 65 15.42 -4.65 3.96
CA LEU A 65 15.05 -4.47 5.38
C LEU A 65 15.39 -5.69 6.25
N THR A 66 15.70 -6.84 5.69
CA THR A 66 16.14 -8.03 6.43
C THR A 66 17.63 -7.97 6.78
N LEU A 67 18.37 -7.05 6.20
CA LEU A 67 19.78 -6.79 6.49
C LEU A 67 19.91 -5.60 7.46
N LYS A 68 20.23 -5.90 8.72
CA LYS A 68 20.35 -4.88 9.78
C LYS A 68 21.30 -3.75 9.41
N ASP A 69 22.44 -4.09 8.81
CA ASP A 69 23.46 -3.12 8.42
C ASP A 69 22.94 -2.15 7.35
N ASP A 70 22.10 -2.61 6.42
CA ASP A 70 21.48 -1.76 5.42
C ASP A 70 20.53 -0.74 6.06
N VAL A 71 19.68 -1.20 6.98
CA VAL A 71 18.73 -0.33 7.70
C VAL A 71 19.46 0.67 8.58
N SER A 72 20.40 0.20 9.42
CA SER A 72 21.17 1.06 10.32
C SER A 72 21.92 2.16 9.55
N ARG A 73 22.51 1.80 8.41
CA ARG A 73 23.24 2.73 7.54
C ARG A 73 22.36 3.85 6.98
N LEU A 74 21.08 3.59 6.68
CA LEU A 74 20.15 4.66 6.26
C LEU A 74 20.04 5.74 7.33
N PHE A 75 19.81 5.37 8.59
CA PHE A 75 19.64 6.31 9.69
C PHE A 75 20.95 6.99 10.12
N GLN A 76 22.10 6.42 9.77
CA GLN A 76 23.41 7.06 9.96
C GLN A 76 23.70 8.12 8.89
N LEU A 77 23.26 7.89 7.65
CA LEU A 77 23.57 8.75 6.51
C LEU A 77 22.53 9.85 6.28
N TYR A 78 21.29 9.63 6.67
CA TYR A 78 20.18 10.54 6.37
C TYR A 78 19.46 10.98 7.64
N ARG A 79 19.06 12.26 7.69
CA ARG A 79 18.22 12.79 8.74
C ARG A 79 16.75 12.50 8.42
N ILE A 80 16.21 11.43 9.00
CA ILE A 80 14.86 10.94 8.76
C ILE A 80 13.94 11.48 9.84
N GLN A 81 12.94 12.30 9.45
CA GLN A 81 11.92 12.85 10.37
C GLN A 81 10.66 11.99 10.45
N ALA A 82 10.33 11.31 9.36
CA ALA A 82 9.15 10.46 9.27
C ALA A 82 9.45 9.21 8.43
N VAL A 83 8.75 8.12 8.72
CA VAL A 83 8.79 6.87 7.96
C VAL A 83 7.39 6.55 7.46
N ILE A 84 7.25 6.26 6.16
CA ILE A 84 6.07 5.65 5.58
C ILE A 84 6.46 4.24 5.12
N HIS A 85 6.04 3.24 5.88
CA HIS A 85 6.46 1.85 5.69
C HIS A 85 5.45 1.06 4.86
N LEU A 86 5.78 0.87 3.56
CA LEU A 86 4.97 0.12 2.60
C LEU A 86 5.58 -1.21 2.20
N ALA A 87 6.87 -1.43 2.46
CA ALA A 87 7.57 -2.66 2.11
C ALA A 87 6.92 -3.88 2.78
N GLY A 88 6.88 -4.98 2.04
CA GLY A 88 6.39 -6.25 2.54
C GLY A 88 5.95 -7.18 1.41
N LEU A 89 6.07 -8.48 1.66
CA LEU A 89 5.54 -9.51 0.77
C LEU A 89 4.01 -9.54 0.86
N LEU A 90 3.36 -9.57 -0.30
CA LEU A 90 1.90 -9.65 -0.42
C LEU A 90 1.40 -11.09 -0.15
N PRO A 91 0.08 -11.31 0.08
CA PRO A 91 -0.46 -12.61 0.51
C PRO A 91 -0.03 -13.80 -0.35
N SER A 92 0.04 -13.66 -1.68
CA SER A 92 0.46 -14.75 -2.57
C SER A 92 1.93 -15.13 -2.39
N ALA A 93 2.82 -14.13 -2.32
CA ALA A 93 4.24 -14.35 -2.09
C ALA A 93 4.51 -14.86 -0.68
N TYR A 94 3.79 -14.36 0.31
CA TYR A 94 3.88 -14.84 1.71
C TYR A 94 3.49 -16.32 1.81
N ARG A 95 2.41 -16.74 1.13
CA ARG A 95 1.98 -18.15 1.12
C ARG A 95 2.97 -19.08 0.40
N SER A 96 3.63 -18.58 -0.66
CA SER A 96 4.63 -19.40 -1.38
C SER A 96 5.90 -19.63 -0.58
N ASP A 97 6.29 -18.70 0.29
CA ASP A 97 7.43 -18.81 1.19
C ASP A 97 7.11 -18.12 2.54
N PRO A 98 6.49 -18.87 3.49
CA PRO A 98 6.05 -18.29 4.76
C PRO A 98 7.20 -17.83 5.66
N LEU A 99 8.35 -18.48 5.59
CA LEU A 99 9.52 -18.10 6.40
C LEU A 99 10.12 -16.79 5.89
N ARG A 100 10.31 -16.66 4.58
CA ARG A 100 10.72 -15.39 3.96
C ARG A 100 9.67 -14.30 4.19
N GLY A 101 8.39 -14.68 4.15
CA GLY A 101 7.28 -13.79 4.51
C GLY A 101 7.43 -13.21 5.92
N ALA A 102 7.71 -14.05 6.91
CA ALA A 102 7.94 -13.61 8.28
C ALA A 102 9.21 -12.76 8.41
N GLU A 103 10.30 -13.17 7.76
CA GLU A 103 11.56 -12.42 7.77
C GLU A 103 11.38 -10.99 7.25
N VAL A 104 10.71 -10.81 6.11
CA VAL A 104 10.48 -9.49 5.52
C VAL A 104 9.43 -8.69 6.30
N ASN A 105 8.24 -9.27 6.53
CA ASN A 105 7.11 -8.52 7.06
C ASN A 105 7.16 -8.31 8.58
N LEU A 106 7.85 -9.16 9.33
CA LEU A 106 8.00 -8.99 10.78
C LEU A 106 9.40 -8.47 11.11
N ASN A 107 10.45 -9.26 10.84
CA ASN A 107 11.80 -8.89 11.28
C ASN A 107 12.28 -7.59 10.63
N GLY A 108 12.04 -7.43 9.31
CA GLY A 108 12.36 -6.19 8.59
C GLY A 108 11.60 -4.96 9.14
N SER A 109 10.31 -5.12 9.48
CA SER A 109 9.52 -4.05 10.08
C SER A 109 10.00 -3.69 11.49
N PHE A 110 10.37 -4.69 12.30
CA PHE A 110 10.88 -4.46 13.66
C PHE A 110 12.26 -3.80 13.66
N GLU A 111 13.12 -4.20 12.72
CA GLU A 111 14.42 -3.55 12.54
C GLU A 111 14.25 -2.08 12.18
N LEU A 112 13.37 -1.79 11.21
CA LEU A 112 13.07 -0.42 10.80
C LEU A 112 12.49 0.41 11.95
N MET A 113 11.57 -0.14 12.74
CA MET A 113 11.01 0.54 13.91
C MET A 113 12.07 0.80 14.99
N ARG A 114 12.97 -0.16 15.22
CA ARG A 114 14.05 0.00 16.20
C ARG A 114 14.94 1.18 15.82
N GLU A 115 15.40 1.24 14.58
CA GLU A 115 16.23 2.32 14.11
C GLU A 115 15.48 3.67 14.10
N ALA A 116 14.18 3.67 13.74
CA ALA A 116 13.36 4.88 13.82
C ALA A 116 13.24 5.43 15.24
N VAL A 117 13.06 4.56 16.25
CA VAL A 117 13.03 4.95 17.66
C VAL A 117 14.39 5.49 18.12
N ASN A 118 15.48 4.79 17.77
CA ASN A 118 16.85 5.20 18.13
C ASN A 118 17.20 6.57 17.52
N ALA A 119 16.80 6.82 16.28
CA ALA A 119 17.00 8.08 15.57
C ALA A 119 16.01 9.18 15.97
N ARG A 120 15.07 8.91 16.88
CA ARG A 120 14.01 9.83 17.32
C ARG A 120 13.15 10.35 16.17
N VAL A 121 12.81 9.46 15.23
CA VAL A 121 11.82 9.74 14.19
C VAL A 121 10.50 10.17 14.86
N LYS A 122 9.91 11.26 14.38
CA LYS A 122 8.68 11.81 14.98
C LYS A 122 7.45 10.97 14.65
N ARG A 123 7.31 10.55 13.39
CA ARG A 123 6.13 9.85 12.87
C ARG A 123 6.49 8.58 12.13
N PHE A 124 5.79 7.49 12.44
CA PHE A 124 5.87 6.23 11.72
C PHE A 124 4.48 5.83 11.21
N VAL A 125 4.28 5.95 9.89
CA VAL A 125 3.04 5.54 9.22
C VAL A 125 3.24 4.14 8.65
N PHE A 126 2.37 3.21 9.05
CA PHE A 126 2.45 1.81 8.63
C PHE A 126 1.31 1.43 7.68
N ALA A 127 1.65 0.90 6.51
CA ALA A 127 0.68 0.29 5.61
C ALA A 127 0.28 -1.09 6.13
N SER A 128 -0.78 -1.12 6.92
CA SER A 128 -1.46 -2.33 7.35
C SER A 128 -2.43 -2.82 6.25
N SER A 129 -3.29 -3.74 6.55
CA SER A 129 -4.22 -4.32 5.60
C SER A 129 -5.54 -4.70 6.28
N MET A 130 -6.63 -4.63 5.55
CA MET A 130 -7.91 -5.20 5.99
C MET A 130 -7.85 -6.74 6.21
N SER A 131 -6.82 -7.42 5.73
CA SER A 131 -6.57 -8.84 6.03
C SER A 131 -6.36 -9.13 7.52
N VAL A 132 -6.12 -8.12 8.35
CA VAL A 132 -6.08 -8.27 9.83
C VAL A 132 -7.41 -8.73 10.42
N TYR A 133 -8.52 -8.49 9.73
CA TYR A 133 -9.84 -8.92 10.18
C TYR A 133 -10.17 -10.38 9.83
N GLY A 134 -9.37 -11.03 9.00
CA GLY A 134 -9.64 -12.37 8.48
C GLY A 134 -10.68 -12.36 7.36
N SER A 135 -11.06 -13.56 6.91
CA SER A 135 -11.98 -13.80 5.79
C SER A 135 -13.37 -14.27 6.21
N SER A 136 -13.59 -14.51 7.50
CA SER A 136 -14.88 -14.98 8.01
C SER A 136 -15.99 -13.97 7.73
N PRO A 137 -17.15 -14.41 7.22
CA PRO A 137 -18.30 -13.53 6.98
C PRO A 137 -18.72 -12.81 8.28
N ARG A 138 -18.99 -11.51 8.17
CA ARG A 138 -19.45 -10.66 9.27
C ARG A 138 -20.76 -9.97 8.88
N ALA A 139 -21.57 -9.64 9.89
CA ALA A 139 -22.84 -8.94 9.68
C ALA A 139 -22.62 -7.43 9.52
N GLY A 140 -22.09 -7.00 8.36
CA GLY A 140 -21.90 -5.58 8.04
C GLY A 140 -20.43 -5.17 7.94
N PRO A 141 -20.17 -3.88 7.66
CA PRO A 141 -18.83 -3.33 7.58
C PRO A 141 -18.12 -3.35 8.94
N LEU A 142 -16.84 -3.68 8.92
CA LEU A 142 -15.98 -3.73 10.10
C LEU A 142 -15.34 -2.36 10.35
N THR A 143 -15.42 -1.91 11.58
CA THR A 143 -14.75 -0.70 12.07
C THR A 143 -13.40 -1.05 12.73
N GLU A 144 -12.60 -0.04 13.06
CA GLU A 144 -11.33 -0.23 13.78
C GLU A 144 -11.52 -0.75 15.21
N ASN A 145 -12.74 -0.64 15.76
CA ASN A 145 -13.10 -1.16 17.08
C ASN A 145 -13.42 -2.67 17.05
N ASP A 146 -13.66 -3.22 15.87
CA ASP A 146 -13.91 -4.64 15.71
C ASP A 146 -12.64 -5.46 15.93
N GLN A 147 -12.81 -6.66 16.50
CA GLN A 147 -11.70 -7.55 16.78
C GLN A 147 -11.00 -7.99 15.49
N ALA A 148 -9.70 -7.72 15.41
CA ALA A 148 -8.83 -8.24 14.37
C ALA A 148 -8.55 -9.73 14.64
N THR A 149 -9.04 -10.61 13.76
CA THR A 149 -8.91 -12.07 13.84
C THR A 149 -8.36 -12.62 12.53
N PRO A 150 -7.08 -12.33 12.21
CA PRO A 150 -6.48 -12.79 10.96
C PRO A 150 -6.42 -14.32 10.91
N ASP A 151 -6.78 -14.88 9.77
CA ASP A 151 -6.81 -16.32 9.49
C ASP A 151 -5.72 -16.74 8.49
N GLU A 152 -4.90 -15.79 8.03
CA GLU A 152 -3.74 -16.02 7.17
C GLU A 152 -2.47 -15.38 7.76
N PRO A 153 -1.28 -15.99 7.52
CA PRO A 153 0.00 -15.47 8.03
C PRO A 153 0.29 -14.02 7.65
N TYR A 154 -0.10 -13.58 6.44
CA TYR A 154 0.05 -12.19 6.01
C TYR A 154 -0.77 -11.23 6.89
N GLY A 155 -2.05 -11.51 7.09
CA GLY A 155 -2.90 -10.70 7.98
C GLY A 155 -2.39 -10.69 9.42
N ALA A 156 -1.96 -11.85 9.91
CA ALA A 156 -1.36 -11.99 11.24
C ALA A 156 -0.09 -11.15 11.37
N SER A 157 0.81 -11.18 10.38
CA SER A 157 2.02 -10.35 10.39
C SER A 157 1.71 -8.86 10.45
N LYS A 158 0.74 -8.39 9.68
CA LYS A 158 0.30 -6.99 9.73
C LYS A 158 -0.23 -6.61 11.12
N ARG A 159 -1.05 -7.48 11.72
CA ARG A 159 -1.58 -7.25 13.07
C ARG A 159 -0.50 -7.22 14.15
N VAL A 160 0.49 -8.09 14.07
CA VAL A 160 1.62 -8.10 15.01
C VAL A 160 2.42 -6.79 14.93
N VAL A 161 2.68 -6.30 13.71
CA VAL A 161 3.38 -5.01 13.51
C VAL A 161 2.56 -3.83 14.07
N GLU A 162 1.22 -3.81 13.90
CA GLU A 162 0.35 -2.82 14.54
C GLU A 162 0.53 -2.81 16.07
N LEU A 163 0.45 -3.99 16.71
CA LEU A 163 0.56 -4.11 18.17
C LEU A 163 1.94 -3.65 18.69
N VAL A 164 3.00 -4.06 18.02
CA VAL A 164 4.37 -3.67 18.41
C VAL A 164 4.57 -2.16 18.22
N GLY A 165 4.12 -1.60 17.09
CA GLY A 165 4.22 -0.18 16.83
C GLY A 165 3.48 0.67 17.86
N GLN A 166 2.25 0.29 18.22
CA GLN A 166 1.46 0.94 19.28
C GLN A 166 2.15 0.85 20.64
N THR A 167 2.74 -0.31 20.96
CA THR A 167 3.47 -0.50 22.22
C THR A 167 4.73 0.36 22.29
N LEU A 168 5.48 0.47 21.19
CA LEU A 168 6.67 1.33 21.10
C LEU A 168 6.32 2.82 21.20
N ALA A 169 5.17 3.23 20.64
CA ALA A 169 4.69 4.61 20.72
C ALA A 169 4.21 5.00 22.12
N SER A 170 3.76 4.04 22.92
CA SER A 170 3.23 4.31 24.25
C SER A 170 4.30 4.95 25.16
N GLY A 171 3.99 6.16 25.67
CA GLY A 171 4.87 6.91 26.57
C GLY A 171 6.15 7.47 25.94
N ARG A 172 6.24 7.56 24.63
CA ARG A 172 7.42 8.10 23.91
C ARG A 172 7.03 9.24 22.97
N ALA A 173 8.01 10.06 22.58
CA ALA A 173 7.89 11.05 21.50
C ALA A 173 7.97 10.41 20.09
N PHE A 174 7.47 9.20 19.95
CA PHE A 174 7.38 8.45 18.71
C PHE A 174 5.91 8.20 18.42
N GLU A 175 5.40 8.77 17.34
CA GLU A 175 4.00 8.62 16.94
C GLU A 175 3.88 7.48 15.91
N PHE A 176 3.08 6.49 16.24
CA PHE A 176 2.77 5.37 15.35
C PHE A 176 1.32 5.44 14.91
N VAL A 177 1.10 5.37 13.61
CA VAL A 177 -0.23 5.26 13.02
C VAL A 177 -0.24 4.23 11.91
N SER A 178 -1.26 3.38 11.86
CA SER A 178 -1.45 2.38 10.81
C SER A 178 -2.70 2.65 9.99
N LEU A 179 -2.60 2.43 8.67
CA LEU A 179 -3.71 2.47 7.74
C LEU A 179 -4.00 1.04 7.27
N ARG A 180 -5.16 0.49 7.63
CA ARG A 180 -5.65 -0.80 7.14
C ARG A 180 -6.21 -0.64 5.75
N ILE A 181 -5.41 -0.98 4.76
CA ILE A 181 -5.69 -0.70 3.36
C ILE A 181 -6.61 -1.76 2.76
N ALA A 182 -7.69 -1.30 2.12
CA ALA A 182 -8.62 -2.11 1.35
C ALA A 182 -7.98 -2.63 0.02
N ARG A 183 -8.78 -3.23 -0.85
CA ARG A 183 -8.30 -3.70 -2.15
C ARG A 183 -7.95 -2.53 -3.05
N VAL A 184 -6.65 -2.32 -3.25
CA VAL A 184 -6.14 -1.23 -4.09
C VAL A 184 -6.35 -1.54 -5.56
N ILE A 185 -6.91 -0.58 -6.29
CA ILE A 185 -7.06 -0.55 -7.75
C ILE A 185 -6.36 0.69 -8.30
N GLY A 186 -6.03 0.68 -9.59
CA GLY A 186 -5.41 1.83 -10.24
C GLY A 186 -4.40 1.40 -11.31
N PRO A 187 -3.99 2.32 -12.19
CA PRO A 187 -3.02 2.01 -13.25
C PRO A 187 -1.64 1.68 -12.66
N GLY A 188 -0.83 0.91 -13.39
CA GLY A 188 0.58 0.72 -13.06
C GLY A 188 0.91 -0.44 -12.12
N ILE A 189 -0.01 -1.36 -11.83
CA ILE A 189 0.32 -2.58 -11.07
C ILE A 189 1.14 -3.53 -11.97
N LYS A 190 2.43 -3.62 -11.71
CA LYS A 190 3.36 -4.41 -12.55
C LYS A 190 3.41 -5.90 -12.20
N LYS A 191 3.43 -6.24 -10.91
CA LYS A 191 3.55 -7.62 -10.40
C LYS A 191 2.36 -7.92 -9.50
N THR A 192 1.38 -8.67 -9.98
CA THR A 192 0.19 -9.00 -9.18
C THR A 192 -0.45 -10.31 -9.59
N ALA A 193 -0.97 -11.06 -8.62
CA ALA A 193 -1.86 -12.19 -8.85
C ALA A 193 -3.27 -11.77 -9.31
N SER A 194 -3.56 -10.48 -9.37
CA SER A 194 -4.87 -9.93 -9.71
C SER A 194 -4.75 -8.79 -10.74
N PRO A 195 -4.37 -9.08 -12.00
CA PRO A 195 -4.10 -8.07 -13.03
C PRO A 195 -5.30 -7.15 -13.34
N TRP A 196 -6.53 -7.65 -13.17
CA TRP A 196 -7.75 -6.90 -13.42
C TRP A 196 -7.79 -5.54 -12.69
N ARG A 197 -7.15 -5.44 -11.53
CA ARG A 197 -7.13 -4.23 -10.70
C ARG A 197 -6.44 -3.03 -11.36
N SER A 198 -5.52 -3.29 -12.29
CA SER A 198 -4.89 -2.26 -13.13
C SER A 198 -5.51 -2.22 -14.51
N ARG A 199 -5.79 -3.39 -15.10
CA ARG A 199 -6.26 -3.52 -16.47
C ARG A 199 -7.55 -2.74 -16.73
N ILE A 200 -8.42 -2.59 -15.70
CA ILE A 200 -9.66 -1.80 -15.82
C ILE A 200 -9.42 -0.31 -16.08
N PHE A 201 -8.22 0.23 -15.93
CA PHE A 201 -7.85 1.62 -16.19
C PHE A 201 -7.09 1.81 -17.50
N GLU A 202 -6.74 0.73 -18.17
CA GLU A 202 -6.04 0.76 -19.45
C GLU A 202 -7.03 0.84 -20.63
N PRO A 203 -6.59 1.29 -21.82
CA PRO A 203 -7.39 1.17 -23.03
C PRO A 203 -7.73 -0.29 -23.27
N LEU A 204 -9.00 -0.56 -23.52
CA LEU A 204 -9.53 -1.89 -23.76
C LEU A 204 -10.16 -1.94 -25.16
N SER A 205 -9.81 -2.96 -25.94
CA SER A 205 -10.26 -3.18 -27.30
C SER A 205 -11.20 -4.38 -27.38
N ARG A 206 -11.89 -4.50 -28.50
CA ARG A 206 -12.66 -5.72 -28.86
C ARG A 206 -11.68 -6.90 -28.92
N GLY A 207 -11.97 -7.95 -28.15
CA GLY A 207 -11.10 -9.13 -28.00
C GLY A 207 -10.25 -9.16 -26.74
N ASP A 208 -10.11 -8.04 -26.03
CA ASP A 208 -9.55 -8.05 -24.69
C ASP A 208 -10.47 -8.77 -23.70
N SER A 209 -9.87 -9.47 -22.75
CA SER A 209 -10.61 -10.14 -21.66
C SER A 209 -10.09 -9.70 -20.30
N ILE A 210 -11.00 -9.45 -19.37
CA ILE A 210 -10.72 -9.16 -17.96
C ILE A 210 -11.39 -10.22 -17.11
N LYS A 211 -10.62 -10.91 -16.28
CA LYS A 211 -11.16 -11.89 -15.34
C LYS A 211 -11.14 -11.31 -13.92
N ILE A 212 -12.31 -11.04 -13.36
CA ILE A 212 -12.54 -10.69 -11.96
C ILE A 212 -12.85 -11.98 -11.22
N PRO A 213 -11.97 -12.47 -10.32
CA PRO A 213 -12.04 -13.84 -9.81
C PRO A 213 -13.10 -14.06 -8.72
N PHE A 214 -14.15 -13.25 -8.67
CA PHE A 214 -15.18 -13.27 -7.63
C PHE A 214 -16.54 -13.60 -8.22
N ALA A 215 -17.38 -14.25 -7.40
CA ALA A 215 -18.78 -14.51 -7.75
C ALA A 215 -19.56 -13.21 -7.97
N PRO A 216 -20.62 -13.22 -8.79
CA PRO A 216 -21.38 -12.01 -9.13
C PRO A 216 -21.90 -11.21 -7.93
N GLN A 217 -22.28 -11.90 -6.85
CA GLN A 217 -22.80 -11.31 -5.61
C GLN A 217 -21.73 -10.86 -4.61
N ALA A 218 -20.45 -11.17 -4.86
CA ALA A 218 -19.36 -10.83 -3.95
C ALA A 218 -19.24 -9.31 -3.79
N MET A 219 -19.12 -8.86 -2.55
CA MET A 219 -18.87 -7.46 -2.20
C MET A 219 -17.38 -7.17 -2.16
N LEU A 220 -16.96 -6.14 -2.84
CA LEU A 220 -15.57 -5.72 -2.97
C LEU A 220 -15.41 -4.32 -2.39
N SER A 221 -14.53 -4.16 -1.39
CA SER A 221 -14.07 -2.85 -0.92
C SER A 221 -12.90 -2.40 -1.80
N LEU A 222 -13.11 -1.39 -2.63
CA LEU A 222 -12.14 -0.88 -3.60
C LEU A 222 -11.68 0.52 -3.24
N VAL A 223 -10.37 0.74 -3.25
CA VAL A 223 -9.75 2.06 -3.06
C VAL A 223 -8.76 2.34 -4.18
N HIS A 224 -8.78 3.55 -4.73
CA HIS A 224 -7.85 3.93 -5.78
C HIS A 224 -6.46 4.24 -5.22
N VAL A 225 -5.40 3.89 -5.93
CA VAL A 225 -4.02 4.06 -5.48
C VAL A 225 -3.66 5.50 -5.12
N GLU A 226 -4.16 6.48 -5.89
CA GLU A 226 -3.97 7.92 -5.57
C GLU A 226 -4.60 8.29 -4.23
N ASP A 227 -5.79 7.75 -3.93
CA ASP A 227 -6.48 8.02 -2.66
C ASP A 227 -5.70 7.42 -1.49
N VAL A 228 -5.14 6.22 -1.65
CA VAL A 228 -4.26 5.63 -0.63
C VAL A 228 -3.02 6.50 -0.42
N ALA A 229 -2.40 6.99 -1.49
CA ALA A 229 -1.24 7.88 -1.39
C ALA A 229 -1.60 9.17 -0.65
N ARG A 230 -2.74 9.79 -0.96
CA ARG A 230 -3.23 11.01 -0.27
C ARG A 230 -3.50 10.75 1.21
N MET A 231 -4.13 9.63 1.56
CA MET A 231 -4.37 9.26 2.96
C MET A 231 -3.06 9.07 3.73
N LEU A 232 -2.06 8.43 3.12
CA LEU A 232 -0.75 8.25 3.75
C LEU A 232 -0.03 9.58 3.98
N VAL A 233 -0.15 10.54 3.06
CA VAL A 233 0.36 11.91 3.22
C VAL A 233 -0.35 12.60 4.38
N MET A 234 -1.67 12.56 4.45
CA MET A 234 -2.44 13.16 5.54
C MET A 234 -2.05 12.59 6.91
N LEU A 235 -1.83 11.28 7.00
CA LEU A 235 -1.37 10.64 8.23
C LEU A 235 0.07 11.03 8.60
N GLU A 236 0.92 11.35 7.63
CA GLU A 236 2.28 11.81 7.90
C GLU A 236 2.30 13.28 8.35
N GLU A 237 1.45 14.14 7.77
CA GLU A 237 1.45 15.58 8.01
C GLU A 237 0.70 16.01 9.28
N THR A 238 -0.34 15.28 9.68
CA THR A 238 -1.20 15.67 10.80
C THR A 238 -0.49 15.53 12.13
N THR A 239 -0.42 16.61 12.91
CA THR A 239 0.30 16.63 14.19
C THR A 239 -0.39 15.84 15.29
N ASP A 240 -1.72 15.86 15.34
CA ASP A 240 -2.51 15.20 16.39
C ASP A 240 -3.51 14.22 15.77
N VAL A 241 -3.08 12.97 15.54
CA VAL A 241 -4.01 11.92 15.11
C VAL A 241 -4.82 11.41 16.29
N SER A 242 -6.13 11.36 16.16
CA SER A 242 -7.06 10.91 17.22
C SER A 242 -6.95 9.41 17.51
N SER A 243 -6.43 8.64 16.56
CA SER A 243 -6.30 7.17 16.65
C SER A 243 -4.98 6.68 16.06
N SER A 244 -4.48 5.57 16.59
CA SER A 244 -3.30 4.88 16.01
C SER A 244 -3.66 3.89 14.90
N ILE A 245 -4.95 3.70 14.60
CA ILE A 245 -5.43 2.78 13.58
C ILE A 245 -6.58 3.41 12.81
N TYR A 246 -6.50 3.33 11.48
CA TYR A 246 -7.56 3.73 10.56
C TYR A 246 -7.81 2.67 9.50
N ASN A 247 -9.07 2.46 9.15
CA ASN A 247 -9.46 1.78 7.93
C ASN A 247 -9.44 2.78 6.77
N THR A 248 -9.08 2.33 5.56
CA THR A 248 -9.25 3.17 4.37
C THR A 248 -10.74 3.35 4.05
N PRO A 249 -11.23 4.59 3.84
CA PRO A 249 -12.46 4.79 3.07
C PRO A 249 -12.35 4.07 1.73
N ALA A 250 -13.40 3.33 1.36
CA ALA A 250 -13.40 2.52 0.16
C ALA A 250 -14.80 2.45 -0.45
N GLU A 251 -14.88 2.39 -1.78
CA GLU A 251 -16.13 2.14 -2.47
C GLU A 251 -16.53 0.65 -2.37
N LEU A 252 -17.79 0.41 -2.10
CA LEU A 252 -18.36 -0.93 -2.09
C LEU A 252 -19.01 -1.24 -3.42
N TRP A 253 -18.52 -2.30 -4.06
CA TRP A 253 -19.04 -2.78 -5.35
C TRP A 253 -19.42 -4.24 -5.30
N GLN A 254 -20.63 -4.60 -5.75
CA GLN A 254 -20.87 -5.98 -6.13
C GLN A 254 -20.08 -6.30 -7.42
N ALA A 255 -19.50 -7.49 -7.49
CA ALA A 255 -18.70 -7.88 -8.66
C ALA A 255 -19.49 -7.78 -9.98
N ARG A 256 -20.80 -8.11 -9.97
CA ARG A 256 -21.69 -7.95 -11.15
C ARG A 256 -21.85 -6.49 -11.58
N ASP A 257 -21.98 -5.57 -10.62
CA ASP A 257 -22.18 -4.15 -10.92
C ASP A 257 -20.89 -3.51 -11.41
N LEU A 258 -19.75 -3.92 -10.84
CA LEU A 258 -18.42 -3.56 -11.33
C LEU A 258 -18.20 -4.06 -12.77
N LYS A 259 -18.58 -5.32 -13.10
CA LYS A 259 -18.54 -5.84 -14.46
C LYS A 259 -19.34 -4.95 -15.41
N GLN A 260 -20.60 -4.62 -15.06
CA GLN A 260 -21.45 -3.76 -15.87
C GLN A 260 -20.85 -2.38 -16.09
N LEU A 261 -20.25 -1.79 -15.04
CA LEU A 261 -19.58 -0.50 -15.14
C LEU A 261 -18.39 -0.56 -16.12
N ILE A 262 -17.57 -1.61 -16.05
CA ILE A 262 -16.42 -1.79 -16.93
C ILE A 262 -16.89 -1.95 -18.38
N GLN A 263 -17.92 -2.75 -18.63
CA GLN A 263 -18.44 -3.04 -19.96
C GLN A 263 -19.14 -1.84 -20.63
N LYS A 264 -19.69 -0.88 -19.87
CA LYS A 264 -20.30 0.35 -20.44
C LYS A 264 -19.32 1.22 -21.21
N GLY A 265 -18.01 1.14 -20.91
CA GLY A 265 -16.98 1.96 -21.53
C GLY A 265 -16.05 1.20 -22.47
N THR A 266 -16.35 -0.05 -22.82
CA THR A 266 -15.46 -0.88 -23.66
C THR A 266 -16.20 -2.08 -24.29
N ASP A 267 -15.68 -2.56 -25.43
CA ASP A 267 -16.10 -3.81 -26.07
C ASP A 267 -15.37 -5.05 -25.51
N ALA A 268 -14.56 -4.89 -24.46
CA ALA A 268 -13.83 -6.00 -23.84
C ALA A 268 -14.78 -6.97 -23.13
N GLN A 269 -14.41 -8.25 -23.12
CA GLN A 269 -15.12 -9.26 -22.36
C GLN A 269 -14.74 -9.19 -20.89
N VAL A 270 -15.71 -9.16 -19.97
CA VAL A 270 -15.48 -9.22 -18.53
C VAL A 270 -16.11 -10.50 -17.99
N GLU A 271 -15.25 -11.37 -17.47
CA GLU A 271 -15.64 -12.63 -16.86
C GLU A 271 -15.63 -12.51 -15.33
N LEU A 272 -16.62 -13.12 -14.69
CA LEU A 272 -16.66 -13.25 -13.23
C LEU A 272 -16.27 -14.68 -12.83
N GLY A 273 -15.68 -14.81 -11.65
CA GLY A 273 -15.38 -16.09 -11.04
C GLY A 273 -16.62 -16.80 -10.49
N HIS A 274 -16.39 -17.95 -9.88
CA HIS A 274 -17.41 -18.77 -9.24
C HIS A 274 -17.46 -18.55 -7.72
N GLU A 275 -18.46 -19.14 -7.07
CA GLU A 275 -18.56 -19.18 -5.60
C GLU A 275 -17.33 -19.87 -4.99
N GLY A 276 -16.88 -19.35 -3.86
CA GLY A 276 -15.71 -19.86 -3.10
C GLY A 276 -14.48 -18.96 -3.10
N ALA A 277 -14.36 -18.00 -4.02
CA ALA A 277 -13.29 -17.00 -3.92
C ALA A 277 -13.67 -15.93 -2.87
N LEU A 278 -12.91 -15.87 -1.80
CA LEU A 278 -13.13 -14.91 -0.70
C LEU A 278 -12.81 -13.49 -1.17
N ALA A 279 -13.82 -12.63 -1.13
CA ALA A 279 -13.68 -11.21 -1.50
C ALA A 279 -12.95 -10.38 -0.42
N GLY A 280 -12.76 -10.97 0.76
CA GLY A 280 -12.22 -10.30 1.93
C GLY A 280 -13.28 -9.51 2.71
N PRO A 281 -12.91 -8.91 3.83
CA PRO A 281 -13.83 -8.16 4.66
C PRO A 281 -14.28 -6.87 3.97
N VAL A 282 -15.50 -6.45 4.29
CA VAL A 282 -15.99 -5.10 4.00
C VAL A 282 -15.71 -4.27 5.24
N CYS A 283 -15.03 -3.13 5.09
CA CYS A 283 -14.66 -2.29 6.20
C CYS A 283 -15.23 -0.88 6.05
N ASP A 284 -15.53 -0.29 7.18
CA ASP A 284 -15.96 1.09 7.35
C ASP A 284 -14.73 1.98 7.52
N GLY A 285 -14.64 3.04 6.77
CA GLY A 285 -13.58 4.06 6.84
C GLY A 285 -14.05 5.41 7.37
N ASP A 286 -15.23 5.47 7.97
CA ASP A 286 -15.85 6.73 8.42
C ASP A 286 -14.99 7.47 9.45
N ARG A 287 -14.24 6.77 10.29
CA ARG A 287 -13.29 7.40 11.22
C ARG A 287 -12.27 8.27 10.47
N PHE A 288 -11.69 7.73 9.39
CA PHE A 288 -10.74 8.50 8.58
C PHE A 288 -11.40 9.73 7.95
N VAL A 289 -12.62 9.55 7.43
CA VAL A 289 -13.40 10.66 6.84
C VAL A 289 -13.70 11.74 7.87
N GLN A 290 -14.11 11.37 9.08
CA GLN A 290 -14.45 12.30 10.16
C GLN A 290 -13.23 13.07 10.65
N ASP A 291 -12.10 12.39 10.85
CA ASP A 291 -10.90 13.03 11.41
C ASP A 291 -10.17 13.91 10.40
N PHE A 292 -10.19 13.57 9.12
CA PHE A 292 -9.40 14.24 8.07
C PHE A 292 -10.23 14.99 7.03
N GLY A 293 -11.56 14.92 7.06
CA GLY A 293 -12.40 15.49 6.02
C GLY A 293 -12.15 14.92 4.63
N PHE A 294 -11.73 13.65 4.56
CA PHE A 294 -11.27 13.01 3.33
C PHE A 294 -12.42 12.79 2.35
N THR A 295 -12.18 13.13 1.08
CA THR A 295 -13.08 12.82 -0.04
C THR A 295 -12.29 12.18 -1.16
N PHE A 296 -12.90 11.23 -1.87
CA PHE A 296 -12.29 10.56 -3.02
C PHE A 296 -13.14 10.70 -4.27
N GLN A 297 -12.50 10.59 -5.43
CA GLN A 297 -13.18 10.55 -6.71
C GLN A 297 -13.72 9.13 -6.95
N GLY A 298 -15.01 9.02 -7.26
CA GLY A 298 -15.65 7.72 -7.47
C GLY A 298 -15.09 6.94 -8.66
N LEU A 299 -15.09 5.62 -8.56
CA LEU A 299 -14.61 4.73 -9.63
C LEU A 299 -15.34 4.94 -10.93
N ARG A 300 -16.64 5.22 -10.89
CA ARG A 300 -17.45 5.52 -12.08
C ARG A 300 -16.89 6.73 -12.83
N GLU A 301 -16.52 7.78 -12.13
CA GLU A 301 -15.95 8.99 -12.72
C GLU A 301 -14.54 8.72 -13.27
N ARG A 302 -13.70 8.01 -12.50
CA ARG A 302 -12.34 7.61 -12.93
C ARG A 302 -12.34 6.75 -14.20
N LEU A 303 -13.35 5.89 -14.35
CA LEU A 303 -13.47 5.05 -15.53
C LEU A 303 -14.10 5.76 -16.74
N SER A 304 -14.86 6.84 -16.55
CA SER A 304 -15.42 7.64 -17.65
C SER A 304 -14.34 8.41 -18.42
N GLY A 305 -13.22 8.74 -17.80
CA GLY A 305 -12.07 9.42 -18.41
C GLY A 305 -11.07 8.49 -19.12
N ARG A 306 -11.39 7.21 -19.33
CA ARG A 306 -10.48 6.29 -20.05
C ARG A 306 -10.24 6.76 -21.49
N PRO A 307 -8.99 6.65 -21.98
CA PRO A 307 -8.74 6.82 -23.39
C PRO A 307 -9.49 5.72 -24.16
N VAL A 308 -10.33 6.13 -25.10
CA VAL A 308 -11.00 5.20 -26.03
C VAL A 308 -9.93 4.66 -26.98
N SER A 309 -9.82 3.35 -27.12
CA SER A 309 -8.95 2.77 -28.15
C SER A 309 -9.50 3.16 -29.52
N ASN A 310 -8.81 4.02 -30.25
CA ASN A 310 -9.10 4.29 -31.66
C ASN A 310 -8.81 3.01 -32.49
N SER A 311 -9.67 2.01 -32.43
CA SER A 311 -9.69 0.90 -33.39
C SER A 311 -10.64 1.26 -34.52
N GLY A 312 -10.19 2.07 -35.44
CA GLY A 312 -11.01 2.43 -36.60
C GLY A 312 -10.44 3.51 -37.49
N GLN A 313 -9.23 3.29 -38.00
CA GLN A 313 -8.78 3.85 -39.28
C GLN A 313 -7.60 3.01 -39.79
N GLN A 314 -7.93 1.94 -40.52
CA GLN A 314 -7.17 1.45 -41.66
C GLN A 314 -8.16 0.81 -42.62
#